data_0c4d745a3266318dd8dfb1105eb453fc
#
_entry.id   0c4d745a3266318dd8dfb1105eb453fc
#
_cell.length_a   1.000
_cell.length_b   1.000
_cell.length_c   1.000
_cell.angle_alpha   90.00
_cell.angle_beta   90.00
_cell.angle_gamma   90.00
#
_symmetry.space_group_name_H-M   'P 1'
#
loop_
_entity.id
_entity.type
_entity.pdbx_description
1 polymer ?
#
loop_
_entity_poly.entity_id
_entity_poly.type
_entity_poly.pdbx_seq_one_letter_code
_entity_poly.pdbx_strand_id
1 'polypeptide(L)'
;MRIGIDMSSLSDDKTGVGYYAVNLVKAIGKADSSNMYFLYIREKYFQCFSDLGSNFTRKIIPDSRHYNLPKTQISLAYSIWKDKLDLFYSPAFFIPFICLCRSVITIHDLTHVIFPEKQMKKHLFVFNSLLTYSIKRSSRIVADSMNTKKDIIRVFKVPEEKIKVVYAAAGDSFRPIKDKRAIKGIKQK
;
A
#
# COMPACT_ATOMS: atom_id res chain seq x y z
N MET A 1 -9.72 5.49 -16.64
CA MET A 1 -9.92 4.23 -15.85
C MET A 1 -10.49 4.56 -14.48
N ARG A 2 -11.18 3.58 -13.87
CA ARG A 2 -11.66 3.63 -12.48
C ARG A 2 -10.70 2.82 -11.60
N ILE A 3 -9.93 3.49 -10.78
CA ILE A 3 -8.82 2.91 -10.02
C ILE A 3 -9.14 2.98 -8.52
N GLY A 4 -9.25 1.83 -7.87
CA GLY A 4 -9.39 1.76 -6.41
C GLY A 4 -8.04 1.66 -5.73
N ILE A 5 -7.83 2.40 -4.65
CA ILE A 5 -6.61 2.34 -3.85
C ILE A 5 -6.96 1.99 -2.41
N ASP A 6 -6.38 0.91 -1.90
CA ASP A 6 -6.57 0.45 -0.53
C ASP A 6 -5.68 1.24 0.44
N MET A 7 -6.30 2.01 1.30
CA MET A 7 -5.64 2.78 2.35
C MET A 7 -5.88 2.19 3.75
N SER A 8 -6.34 0.95 3.85
CA SER A 8 -6.62 0.29 5.13
C SER A 8 -5.37 0.05 5.99
N SER A 9 -4.19 0.05 5.36
CA SER A 9 -2.89 -0.07 6.04
C SER A 9 -2.48 1.17 6.85
N LEU A 10 -3.18 2.29 6.72
CA LEU A 10 -2.90 3.47 7.53
C LEU A 10 -3.09 3.16 9.01
N SER A 11 -2.11 3.53 9.83
CA SER A 11 -2.14 3.37 11.29
C SER A 11 -1.74 4.68 11.99
N ASP A 12 -2.12 4.80 13.27
CA ASP A 12 -1.78 5.99 14.08
C ASP A 12 -0.27 6.07 14.33
N ASP A 13 0.42 4.93 14.35
CA ASP A 13 1.86 4.82 14.59
C ASP A 13 2.72 5.28 13.41
N LYS A 14 2.11 5.89 12.38
CA LYS A 14 2.81 6.44 11.21
C LYS A 14 3.92 5.51 10.70
N THR A 15 3.57 4.28 10.39
CA THR A 15 4.52 3.29 9.85
C THR A 15 5.08 3.71 8.49
N GLY A 16 6.25 3.17 8.10
CA GLY A 16 6.84 3.43 6.79
C GLY A 16 5.88 3.12 5.63
N VAL A 17 5.12 2.02 5.73
CA VAL A 17 4.09 1.64 4.75
C VAL A 17 2.97 2.68 4.66
N GLY A 18 2.52 3.22 5.80
CA GLY A 18 1.51 4.28 5.84
C GLY A 18 2.01 5.57 5.19
N TYR A 19 3.25 6.00 5.50
CA TYR A 19 3.86 7.16 4.84
C TYR A 19 4.02 6.96 3.33
N TYR A 20 4.47 5.78 2.91
CA TYR A 20 4.57 5.43 1.50
C TYR A 20 3.21 5.57 0.81
N ALA A 21 2.16 4.97 1.36
CA ALA A 21 0.83 5.01 0.76
C ALA A 21 0.27 6.45 0.64
N VAL A 22 0.43 7.27 1.69
CA VAL A 22 -0.03 8.67 1.67
C VAL A 22 0.73 9.50 0.63
N ASN A 23 2.07 9.41 0.63
CA ASN A 23 2.90 10.17 -0.30
C ASN A 23 2.66 9.75 -1.75
N LEU A 24 2.47 8.45 -1.98
CA LEU A 24 2.15 7.92 -3.31
C LEU A 24 0.82 8.46 -3.82
N VAL A 25 -0.25 8.43 -3.02
CA VAL A 25 -1.56 8.97 -3.40
C VAL A 25 -1.46 10.47 -3.70
N LYS A 26 -0.75 11.24 -2.88
CA LYS A 26 -0.52 12.67 -3.13
C LYS A 26 0.29 12.92 -4.42
N ALA A 27 1.28 12.09 -4.70
CA ALA A 27 2.06 12.17 -5.94
C ALA A 27 1.20 11.84 -7.17
N ILE A 28 0.37 10.80 -7.09
CA ILE A 28 -0.59 10.46 -8.15
C ILE A 28 -1.55 11.63 -8.39
N GLY A 29 -2.08 12.25 -7.32
CA GLY A 29 -2.97 13.41 -7.44
C GLY A 29 -2.34 14.61 -8.13
N LYS A 30 -1.02 14.77 -8.03
CA LYS A 30 -0.28 15.82 -8.77
C LYS A 30 0.00 15.42 -10.22
N ALA A 31 0.14 14.14 -10.53
CA ALA A 31 0.61 13.64 -11.80
C ALA A 31 -0.51 13.26 -12.78
N ASP A 32 -1.70 12.92 -12.27
CA ASP A 32 -2.79 12.39 -13.11
C ASP A 32 -4.15 13.00 -12.73
N SER A 33 -4.76 13.63 -13.70
CA SER A 33 -6.13 14.14 -13.65
C SER A 33 -7.12 13.41 -14.56
N SER A 34 -6.63 12.43 -15.35
CA SER A 34 -7.42 11.75 -16.38
C SER A 34 -8.16 10.52 -15.87
N ASN A 35 -7.65 9.86 -14.84
CA ASN A 35 -8.26 8.70 -14.23
C ASN A 35 -9.12 9.09 -13.01
N MET A 36 -10.13 8.27 -12.71
CA MET A 36 -10.96 8.40 -11.51
C MET A 36 -10.41 7.49 -10.42
N TYR A 37 -10.16 8.05 -9.25
CA TYR A 37 -9.58 7.34 -8.12
C TYR A 37 -10.59 7.17 -6.99
N PHE A 38 -10.66 5.96 -6.42
CA PHE A 38 -11.49 5.61 -5.27
C PHE A 38 -10.58 5.21 -4.13
N LEU A 39 -10.47 6.05 -3.10
CA LEU A 39 -9.64 5.78 -1.92
C LEU A 39 -10.48 5.08 -0.86
N TYR A 40 -10.15 3.83 -0.55
CA TYR A 40 -10.79 3.05 0.50
C TYR A 40 -10.07 3.27 1.82
N ILE A 41 -10.62 4.14 2.66
CA ILE A 41 -9.97 4.65 3.89
C ILE A 41 -10.85 4.45 5.11
N ARG A 42 -10.22 4.33 6.29
CA ARG A 42 -10.94 4.38 7.56
C ARG A 42 -11.36 5.82 7.87
N GLU A 43 -12.52 5.99 8.52
CA GLU A 43 -13.12 7.29 8.79
C GLU A 43 -12.15 8.30 9.41
N LYS A 44 -11.35 7.87 10.39
CA LYS A 44 -10.38 8.74 11.07
C LYS A 44 -9.29 9.36 10.17
N TYR A 45 -9.03 8.77 9.01
CA TYR A 45 -8.06 9.31 8.03
C TYR A 45 -8.71 10.06 6.88
N PHE A 46 -10.02 10.24 6.91
CA PHE A 46 -10.77 10.86 5.81
C PHE A 46 -10.25 12.27 5.47
N GLN A 47 -9.85 13.04 6.48
CA GLN A 47 -9.34 14.40 6.30
C GLN A 47 -7.90 14.46 5.76
N CYS A 48 -7.13 13.37 5.85
CA CYS A 48 -5.75 13.34 5.35
C CYS A 48 -5.65 13.53 3.83
N PHE A 49 -6.76 13.44 3.12
CA PHE A 49 -6.84 13.49 1.66
C PHE A 49 -7.85 14.56 1.17
N SER A 50 -8.07 15.60 1.97
CA SER A 50 -8.97 16.71 1.61
C SER A 50 -8.44 17.61 0.49
N ASP A 51 -7.14 17.60 0.27
CA ASP A 51 -6.38 18.39 -0.70
C ASP A 51 -6.26 17.76 -2.10
N LEU A 52 -6.85 16.57 -2.30
CA LEU A 52 -6.83 15.90 -3.59
C LEU A 52 -7.85 16.50 -4.57
N GLY A 53 -7.54 16.36 -5.86
CA GLY A 53 -8.39 16.85 -6.95
C GLY A 53 -9.78 16.19 -7.02
N SER A 54 -10.67 16.76 -7.81
CA SER A 54 -12.07 16.30 -7.99
C SER A 54 -12.20 14.90 -8.60
N ASN A 55 -11.13 14.40 -9.22
CA ASN A 55 -11.06 13.03 -9.74
C ASN A 55 -10.81 11.96 -8.64
N PHE A 56 -10.68 12.38 -7.36
CA PHE A 56 -10.56 11.47 -6.21
C PHE A 56 -11.86 11.42 -5.41
N THR A 57 -12.38 10.21 -5.23
CA THR A 57 -13.52 9.92 -4.36
C THR A 57 -13.05 9.15 -3.13
N ARG A 58 -13.30 9.66 -1.94
CA ARG A 58 -12.99 9.00 -0.67
C ARG A 58 -14.16 8.13 -0.25
N LYS A 59 -13.90 6.86 0.05
CA LYS A 59 -14.87 5.84 0.47
C LYS A 59 -14.49 5.32 1.86
N ILE A 60 -15.41 5.42 2.81
CA ILE A 60 -15.18 4.91 4.16
C ILE A 60 -15.34 3.38 4.15
N ILE A 61 -14.34 2.68 4.66
CA ILE A 61 -14.39 1.25 4.94
C ILE A 61 -14.41 1.01 6.46
N PRO A 62 -14.99 -0.13 6.90
CA PRO A 62 -15.03 -0.47 8.33
C PRO A 62 -13.64 -0.44 8.97
N ASP A 63 -13.57 0.10 10.19
CA ASP A 63 -12.33 0.04 10.97
C ASP A 63 -12.10 -1.41 11.42
N SER A 64 -11.11 -2.03 10.83
CA SER A 64 -10.61 -3.33 11.27
C SER A 64 -9.11 -3.20 11.51
N ARG A 65 -8.70 -3.39 12.75
CA ARG A 65 -7.29 -3.26 13.18
C ARG A 65 -6.35 -4.29 12.53
N HIS A 66 -6.90 -5.30 11.83
CA HIS A 66 -6.13 -6.35 11.20
C HIS A 66 -6.64 -6.65 9.79
N TYR A 67 -5.75 -6.69 8.81
CA TYR A 67 -6.00 -7.07 7.41
C TYR A 67 -6.77 -8.40 7.22
N ASN A 68 -6.75 -9.24 8.22
CA ASN A 68 -7.26 -10.60 8.19
C ASN A 68 -8.71 -10.73 8.63
N LEU A 69 -9.38 -9.62 8.94
CA LEU A 69 -10.77 -9.72 9.36
C LEU A 69 -11.70 -9.87 8.16
N PRO A 70 -12.64 -10.85 8.21
CA PRO A 70 -13.60 -11.08 7.14
C PRO A 70 -14.35 -9.81 6.71
N LYS A 71 -14.64 -8.92 7.66
CA LYS A 71 -15.33 -7.65 7.38
C LYS A 71 -14.60 -6.77 6.38
N THR A 72 -13.27 -6.58 6.51
CA THR A 72 -12.51 -5.75 5.56
C THR A 72 -12.44 -6.41 4.19
N GLN A 73 -12.20 -7.71 4.14
CA GLN A 73 -12.15 -8.48 2.90
C GLN A 73 -13.46 -8.40 2.13
N ILE A 74 -14.60 -8.60 2.83
CA ILE A 74 -15.94 -8.52 2.24
C ILE A 74 -16.25 -7.09 1.81
N SER A 75 -15.95 -6.09 2.66
CA SER A 75 -16.22 -4.68 2.35
C SER A 75 -15.44 -4.21 1.13
N LEU A 76 -14.16 -4.55 1.02
CA LEU A 76 -13.34 -4.21 -0.15
C LEU A 76 -13.84 -4.93 -1.41
N ALA A 77 -14.14 -6.23 -1.33
CA ALA A 77 -14.67 -6.99 -2.45
C ALA A 77 -15.99 -6.40 -2.97
N TYR A 78 -16.91 -6.06 -2.05
CA TYR A 78 -18.17 -5.39 -2.38
C TYR A 78 -17.93 -4.01 -3.02
N SER A 79 -17.01 -3.21 -2.48
CA SER A 79 -16.70 -1.88 -2.99
C SER A 79 -16.08 -1.94 -4.39
N ILE A 80 -15.17 -2.89 -4.65
CA ILE A 80 -14.57 -3.13 -5.97
C ILE A 80 -15.66 -3.40 -7.01
N TRP A 81 -16.62 -4.28 -6.67
CA TRP A 81 -17.74 -4.62 -7.54
C TRP A 81 -18.68 -3.41 -7.73
N LYS A 82 -19.13 -2.78 -6.64
CA LYS A 82 -20.07 -1.65 -6.67
C LYS A 82 -19.53 -0.46 -7.44
N ASP A 83 -18.25 -0.15 -7.25
CA ASP A 83 -17.60 1.00 -7.89
C ASP A 83 -17.11 0.66 -9.31
N LYS A 84 -17.34 -0.57 -9.81
CA LYS A 84 -17.00 -1.04 -11.16
C LYS A 84 -15.55 -0.69 -11.53
N LEU A 85 -14.61 -1.11 -10.68
CA LEU A 85 -13.21 -0.78 -10.85
C LEU A 85 -12.59 -1.52 -12.04
N ASP A 86 -11.74 -0.82 -12.81
CA ASP A 86 -10.88 -1.41 -13.83
C ASP A 86 -9.60 -1.97 -13.21
N LEU A 87 -9.12 -1.32 -12.13
CA LEU A 87 -7.89 -1.66 -11.43
C LEU A 87 -8.05 -1.44 -9.93
N PHE A 88 -7.57 -2.39 -9.15
CA PHE A 88 -7.41 -2.27 -7.70
C PHE A 88 -5.93 -2.24 -7.34
N TYR A 89 -5.49 -1.22 -6.62
CA TYR A 89 -4.13 -1.09 -6.16
C TYR A 89 -4.05 -1.17 -4.64
N SER A 90 -3.23 -2.07 -4.14
CA SER A 90 -2.89 -2.16 -2.73
C SER A 90 -1.43 -1.73 -2.52
N PRO A 91 -1.17 -0.59 -1.85
CA PRO A 91 0.17 -0.17 -1.49
C PRO A 91 0.80 -1.00 -0.37
N ALA A 92 0.11 -2.02 0.13
CA ALA A 92 0.55 -2.85 1.26
C ALA A 92 0.14 -4.32 1.11
N PHE A 93 0.95 -5.12 0.46
CA PHE A 93 0.97 -6.59 0.42
C PHE A 93 -0.28 -7.30 -0.12
N PHE A 94 -1.51 -6.92 0.26
CA PHE A 94 -2.67 -7.80 0.12
C PHE A 94 -3.75 -7.24 -0.80
N ILE A 95 -4.42 -8.15 -1.50
CA ILE A 95 -5.70 -7.88 -2.18
C ILE A 95 -6.81 -8.69 -1.50
N PRO A 96 -8.09 -8.29 -1.63
CA PRO A 96 -9.19 -9.12 -1.20
C PRO A 96 -9.22 -10.47 -1.92
N PHE A 97 -9.70 -11.53 -1.24
CA PHE A 97 -9.84 -12.84 -1.86
C PHE A 97 -10.76 -12.82 -3.09
N ILE A 98 -11.77 -11.95 -3.09
CA ILE A 98 -12.61 -11.69 -4.25
C ILE A 98 -12.23 -10.32 -4.80
N CYS A 99 -11.41 -10.30 -5.84
CA CYS A 99 -11.02 -9.10 -6.58
C CYS A 99 -11.40 -9.33 -8.06
N LEU A 100 -12.49 -8.71 -8.49
CA LEU A 100 -13.09 -8.93 -9.81
C LEU A 100 -12.47 -8.09 -10.93
N CYS A 101 -11.46 -7.26 -10.62
CA CYS A 101 -10.73 -6.45 -11.58
C CYS A 101 -9.24 -6.83 -11.60
N ARG A 102 -8.48 -6.20 -12.49
CA ARG A 102 -7.01 -6.28 -12.44
C ARG A 102 -6.50 -5.72 -11.11
N SER A 103 -5.41 -6.27 -10.60
CA SER A 103 -4.85 -5.79 -9.35
C SER A 103 -3.35 -5.59 -9.42
N VAL A 104 -2.87 -4.59 -8.69
CA VAL A 104 -1.46 -4.31 -8.46
C VAL A 104 -1.22 -4.26 -6.95
N ILE A 105 -0.11 -4.81 -6.50
CA ILE A 105 0.30 -4.76 -5.09
C ILE A 105 1.71 -4.21 -4.97
N THR A 106 2.00 -3.56 -3.85
CA THR A 106 3.39 -3.25 -3.46
C THR A 106 3.86 -4.23 -2.40
N ILE A 107 5.04 -4.78 -2.60
CA ILE A 107 5.77 -5.60 -1.64
C ILE A 107 6.99 -4.82 -1.18
N HIS A 108 7.02 -4.44 0.10
CA HIS A 108 8.12 -3.67 0.69
C HIS A 108 9.28 -4.59 1.07
N ASP A 109 8.97 -5.69 1.74
CA ASP A 109 9.94 -6.72 2.13
C ASP A 109 9.28 -8.09 2.28
N LEU A 110 10.08 -9.11 2.49
CA LEU A 110 9.65 -10.46 2.78
C LEU A 110 10.20 -10.98 4.12
N THR A 111 10.46 -10.09 5.06
CA THR A 111 11.04 -10.42 6.38
C THR A 111 10.20 -11.47 7.11
N HIS A 112 8.87 -11.36 7.04
CA HIS A 112 7.95 -12.33 7.66
C HIS A 112 8.04 -13.75 7.06
N VAL A 113 8.46 -13.85 5.80
CA VAL A 113 8.60 -15.13 5.09
C VAL A 113 9.99 -15.70 5.26
N ILE A 114 11.02 -14.83 5.17
CA ILE A 114 12.44 -15.24 5.16
C ILE A 114 12.95 -15.53 6.59
N PHE A 115 12.43 -14.80 7.59
CA PHE A 115 12.84 -14.92 9.00
C PHE A 115 11.61 -15.19 9.89
N PRO A 116 10.94 -16.34 9.73
CA PRO A 116 9.68 -16.65 10.45
C PRO A 116 9.86 -16.78 11.95
N GLU A 117 11.07 -17.11 12.44
CA GLU A 117 11.39 -17.23 13.85
C GLU A 117 11.27 -15.93 14.65
N LYS A 118 11.32 -14.78 13.95
CA LYS A 118 11.18 -13.44 14.55
C LYS A 118 9.73 -13.00 14.72
N GLN A 119 8.76 -13.86 14.37
CA GLN A 119 7.35 -13.51 14.32
C GLN A 119 6.47 -14.41 15.20
N MET A 120 5.30 -13.91 15.61
CA MET A 120 4.32 -14.71 16.36
C MET A 120 3.66 -15.75 15.45
N LYS A 121 3.86 -17.04 15.73
CA LYS A 121 3.45 -18.19 14.88
C LYS A 121 1.98 -18.19 14.45
N LYS A 122 1.04 -17.76 15.31
CA LYS A 122 -0.40 -17.78 15.01
C LYS A 122 -0.80 -16.87 13.84
N HIS A 123 -0.12 -15.74 13.64
CA HIS A 123 -0.43 -14.79 12.58
C HIS A 123 0.32 -15.11 11.29
N LEU A 124 1.42 -15.82 11.37
CA LEU A 124 2.31 -16.10 10.25
C LEU A 124 1.62 -16.92 9.16
N PHE A 125 0.87 -17.95 9.53
CA PHE A 125 0.20 -18.83 8.56
C PHE A 125 -0.83 -18.07 7.72
N VAL A 126 -1.69 -17.30 8.37
CA VAL A 126 -2.73 -16.51 7.67
C VAL A 126 -2.10 -15.42 6.81
N PHE A 127 -1.08 -14.72 7.36
CA PHE A 127 -0.33 -13.71 6.63
C PHE A 127 0.32 -14.29 5.37
N ASN A 128 1.05 -15.39 5.49
CA ASN A 128 1.77 -16.02 4.37
C ASN A 128 0.80 -16.58 3.32
N SER A 129 -0.33 -17.12 3.74
CA SER A 129 -1.36 -17.62 2.82
C SER A 129 -1.97 -16.48 2.00
N LEU A 130 -2.33 -15.38 2.66
CA LEU A 130 -2.91 -14.20 2.00
C LEU A 130 -1.87 -13.51 1.10
N LEU A 131 -0.61 -13.43 1.54
CA LEU A 131 0.50 -12.90 0.76
C LEU A 131 0.75 -13.73 -0.49
N THR A 132 0.84 -15.05 -0.34
CA THR A 132 1.00 -15.99 -1.47
C THR A 132 -0.13 -15.85 -2.47
N TYR A 133 -1.36 -15.80 -1.98
CA TYR A 133 -2.53 -15.56 -2.81
C TYR A 133 -2.42 -14.23 -3.58
N SER A 134 -2.12 -13.14 -2.87
CA SER A 134 -2.02 -11.80 -3.46
C SER A 134 -0.92 -11.71 -4.51
N ILE A 135 0.26 -12.27 -4.24
CA ILE A 135 1.37 -12.34 -5.19
C ILE A 135 0.99 -13.12 -6.44
N LYS A 136 0.37 -14.30 -6.30
CA LYS A 136 -0.02 -15.13 -7.44
C LYS A 136 -1.13 -14.50 -8.26
N ARG A 137 -2.13 -13.91 -7.60
CA ARG A 137 -3.36 -13.41 -8.24
C ARG A 137 -3.21 -12.01 -8.84
N SER A 138 -2.36 -11.15 -8.29
CA SER A 138 -2.15 -9.80 -8.81
C SER A 138 -1.64 -9.81 -10.26
N SER A 139 -2.06 -8.81 -11.04
CA SER A 139 -1.63 -8.64 -12.45
C SER A 139 -0.19 -8.13 -12.53
N ARG A 140 0.21 -7.28 -11.59
CA ARG A 140 1.57 -6.72 -11.47
C ARG A 140 1.94 -6.57 -10.00
N ILE A 141 3.23 -6.59 -9.73
CA ILE A 141 3.82 -6.38 -8.42
C ILE A 141 4.80 -5.21 -8.50
N VAL A 142 4.69 -4.28 -7.58
CA VAL A 142 5.69 -3.25 -7.33
C VAL A 142 6.59 -3.74 -6.21
N ALA A 143 7.89 -3.76 -6.43
CA ALA A 143 8.91 -3.96 -5.40
C ALA A 143 9.63 -2.63 -5.17
N ASP A 144 9.84 -2.24 -3.91
CA ASP A 144 10.51 -0.99 -3.57
C ASP A 144 12.04 -1.06 -3.68
N SER A 145 12.59 -2.26 -3.91
CA SER A 145 14.03 -2.46 -4.14
C SER A 145 14.31 -3.64 -5.07
N MET A 146 15.51 -3.65 -5.63
CA MET A 146 16.01 -4.81 -6.41
C MET A 146 16.14 -6.06 -5.56
N ASN A 147 16.47 -5.93 -4.27
CA ASN A 147 16.55 -7.07 -3.37
C ASN A 147 15.17 -7.66 -3.12
N THR A 148 14.15 -6.82 -2.84
CA THR A 148 12.76 -7.27 -2.71
C THR A 148 12.29 -8.00 -3.96
N LYS A 149 12.59 -7.48 -5.16
CA LYS A 149 12.30 -8.16 -6.43
C LYS A 149 12.94 -9.55 -6.49
N LYS A 150 14.24 -9.66 -6.19
CA LYS A 150 14.97 -10.95 -6.20
C LYS A 150 14.36 -11.94 -5.21
N ASP A 151 14.00 -11.48 -4.01
CA ASP A 151 13.39 -12.32 -3.00
C ASP A 151 12.00 -12.81 -3.42
N ILE A 152 11.16 -11.96 -4.03
CA ILE A 152 9.85 -12.35 -4.56
C ILE A 152 10.01 -13.46 -5.61
N ILE A 153 10.93 -13.30 -6.55
CA ILE A 153 11.20 -14.33 -7.58
C ILE A 153 11.68 -15.63 -6.92
N ARG A 154 12.65 -15.54 -6.01
CA ARG A 154 13.25 -16.70 -5.34
C ARG A 154 12.23 -17.51 -4.54
N VAL A 155 11.39 -16.81 -3.75
CA VAL A 155 10.46 -17.44 -2.80
C VAL A 155 9.18 -17.91 -3.48
N PHE A 156 8.57 -17.07 -4.32
CA PHE A 156 7.23 -17.32 -4.88
C PHE A 156 7.26 -17.85 -6.32
N LYS A 157 8.44 -17.91 -6.96
CA LYS A 157 8.62 -18.43 -8.33
C LYS A 157 7.71 -17.77 -9.36
N VAL A 158 7.45 -16.47 -9.18
CA VAL A 158 6.67 -15.68 -10.14
C VAL A 158 7.57 -15.16 -11.28
N PRO A 159 7.02 -14.95 -12.49
CA PRO A 159 7.75 -14.42 -13.62
C PRO A 159 8.32 -13.03 -13.34
N GLU A 160 9.53 -12.77 -13.81
CA GLU A 160 10.23 -11.49 -13.57
C GLU A 160 9.50 -10.29 -14.17
N GLU A 161 8.89 -10.47 -15.33
CA GLU A 161 8.11 -9.45 -16.04
C GLU A 161 6.86 -9.00 -15.27
N LYS A 162 6.41 -9.81 -14.30
CA LYS A 162 5.31 -9.45 -13.40
C LYS A 162 5.72 -8.37 -12.38
N ILE A 163 7.03 -8.20 -12.12
CA ILE A 163 7.55 -7.36 -11.05
C ILE A 163 8.24 -6.13 -11.63
N LYS A 164 7.77 -4.94 -11.23
CA LYS A 164 8.43 -3.66 -11.53
C LYS A 164 9.08 -3.12 -10.25
N VAL A 165 10.33 -2.72 -10.34
CA VAL A 165 10.99 -2.00 -9.23
C VAL A 165 10.65 -0.52 -9.35
N VAL A 166 10.11 0.04 -8.26
CA VAL A 166 9.83 1.46 -8.11
C VAL A 166 10.32 1.88 -6.72
N TYR A 167 11.44 2.56 -6.69
CA TYR A 167 12.05 3.01 -5.43
C TYR A 167 11.16 4.00 -4.69
N ALA A 168 11.08 3.85 -3.37
CA ALA A 168 10.43 4.84 -2.54
C ALA A 168 11.21 6.17 -2.57
N ALA A 169 10.47 7.28 -2.63
CA ALA A 169 11.05 8.62 -2.59
C ALA A 169 10.71 9.32 -1.27
N ALA A 170 11.56 10.25 -0.87
CA ALA A 170 11.27 11.11 0.27
C ALA A 170 10.10 12.05 -0.06
N GLY A 171 9.22 12.28 0.93
CA GLY A 171 8.15 13.25 0.80
C GLY A 171 8.67 14.71 0.75
N ASP A 172 7.83 15.63 0.28
CA ASP A 172 8.18 17.05 0.09
C ASP A 172 8.64 17.77 1.37
N SER A 173 8.34 17.23 2.55
CA SER A 173 8.80 17.75 3.85
C SER A 173 10.27 17.50 4.12
N PHE A 174 10.90 16.53 3.46
CA PHE A 174 12.32 16.22 3.61
C PHE A 174 13.15 17.11 2.69
N ARG A 175 13.55 18.27 3.22
CA ARG A 175 14.38 19.25 2.49
C ARG A 175 15.66 19.51 3.27
N PRO A 176 16.78 19.77 2.57
CA PRO A 176 18.02 20.20 3.24
C PRO A 176 17.77 21.46 4.07
N ILE A 177 18.13 21.42 5.35
CA ILE A 177 18.05 22.59 6.22
C ILE A 177 19.21 23.52 5.86
N LYS A 178 18.89 24.70 5.34
CA LYS A 178 19.89 25.73 4.99
C LYS A 178 20.23 26.64 6.18
N ASP A 179 19.39 26.69 7.21
CA ASP A 179 19.61 27.50 8.40
C ASP A 179 20.71 26.89 9.29
N LYS A 180 21.87 27.54 9.29
CA LYS A 180 23.02 27.11 10.09
C LYS A 180 22.75 27.14 11.61
N ARG A 181 21.84 28.01 12.11
CA ARG A 181 21.48 28.07 13.53
C ARG A 181 20.67 26.85 13.95
N ALA A 182 19.69 26.44 13.11
CA ALA A 182 18.92 25.23 13.35
C ALA A 182 19.82 23.98 13.36
N ILE A 183 20.79 23.89 12.42
CA ILE A 183 21.75 22.78 12.36
C ILE A 183 22.61 22.75 13.63
N LYS A 184 23.08 23.89 14.11
CA LYS A 184 23.90 23.97 15.32
C LYS A 184 23.13 23.53 16.57
N GLY A 185 21.84 23.88 16.67
CA GLY A 185 20.99 23.48 17.80
C GLY A 185 20.72 21.98 17.86
N ILE A 186 20.70 21.27 16.70
CA ILE A 186 20.54 19.80 16.64
C ILE A 186 21.83 19.08 17.05
N LYS A 187 23.01 19.64 16.70
CA LYS A 187 24.33 19.06 17.04
C LYS A 187 24.71 19.20 18.51
N GLN A 188 24.03 20.05 19.25
CA GLN A 188 24.27 20.28 20.67
C GLN A 188 23.35 19.49 21.61
N LYS A 189 22.43 18.68 21.06
CA LYS A 189 21.58 17.70 21.76
C LYS A 189 22.13 16.30 21.60
#